data_7047743e015e3a61307620a26e835566
#
_entry.id   7047743e015e3a61307620a26e835566
#
_cell.length_a   1.000
_cell.length_b   1.000
_cell.length_c   1.000
_cell.angle_alpha   90.00
_cell.angle_beta   90.00
_cell.angle_gamma   90.00
#
_symmetry.space_group_name_H-M   'P 1'
#
loop_
_entity.id
_entity.type
_entity.pdbx_description
1 polymer ?
#
loop_
_entity_poly.entity_id
_entity_poly.type
_entity_poly.pdbx_seq_one_letter_code
_entity_poly.pdbx_strand_id
1 'polypeptide(L)'
;MKLEFHGHNQRYVVEQSLMNLFPGELPVYEPVQPGEDTWAIVSCREDDRFHVTVELSWKGRAVPFSYGCPLAGTDFDREGQRRHAIAVCFYLAAREFLEAPPPWGILTGVRPDKPATWLLEEGKTPAEAARMLEEDYFVTPARAALAAETASAAAKAAGNLGPRDIAVYIGIPFCPTRCAYCSFVSQSVERSFALVPPYVDALEAELRAGGEMVRNLGLRVRAMYMGGGTPTTLSPGQMDRILRVFAESFDLTSCGEITVEAGRPDTITAEKLAVLRDRGVTRVSVNPQTMEEEVLRAIGRHHTAGDIEAAMALAADCGFEHVNMDLIAGLPGDTPEGFRRSLDRCLAFGTDNLTVHTLALKKGSRLLEEGLSVPGPEAVSEMLDYAAPALRAAGYGPYYLYRQKYMSGSFENIGWTRPGGECLYNIYIMSELCSILSFGAGGSTKMVEPGTNHILRAFNPKYPKEYGERPEKWQANQQAFAAFYRRLGGAAGG
;
A
#
# COMPACT_ATOMS: atom_id res chain seq x y z
N MET A 1 -6.43 17.72 -21.89
CA MET A 1 -6.77 19.10 -21.46
C MET A 1 -5.54 19.97 -21.55
N LYS A 2 -5.63 21.16 -22.19
CA LYS A 2 -4.54 22.14 -22.17
C LYS A 2 -4.44 22.80 -20.80
N LEU A 3 -3.19 22.99 -20.32
CA LEU A 3 -2.89 23.63 -19.04
C LEU A 3 -1.96 24.81 -19.24
N GLU A 4 -2.38 25.97 -18.78
CA GLU A 4 -1.59 27.20 -18.79
C GLU A 4 -1.38 27.72 -17.35
N PHE A 5 -0.19 28.23 -17.04
CA PHE A 5 0.22 28.60 -15.69
C PHE A 5 0.75 30.03 -15.64
N HIS A 6 0.21 30.85 -14.73
CA HIS A 6 0.65 32.22 -14.51
C HIS A 6 1.05 32.46 -13.05
N GLY A 7 2.24 33.01 -12.84
CA GLY A 7 2.70 33.39 -11.51
C GLY A 7 3.14 32.26 -10.57
N HIS A 8 3.23 31.02 -11.08
CA HIS A 8 3.69 29.87 -10.28
C HIS A 8 4.26 28.74 -11.16
N ASN A 9 4.92 27.76 -10.49
CA ASN A 9 5.51 26.57 -11.10
C ASN A 9 4.91 25.25 -10.57
N GLN A 10 3.76 25.28 -9.93
CA GLN A 10 3.11 24.15 -9.23
C GLN A 10 2.42 23.18 -10.20
N ARG A 11 3.13 22.74 -11.24
CA ARG A 11 2.59 21.84 -12.27
C ARG A 11 2.03 20.56 -11.69
N TYR A 12 2.80 19.92 -10.78
CA TYR A 12 2.45 18.62 -10.25
C TYR A 12 1.07 18.59 -9.58
N VAL A 13 0.74 19.59 -8.75
CA VAL A 13 -0.56 19.59 -8.06
C VAL A 13 -1.72 19.77 -9.05
N VAL A 14 -1.55 20.61 -10.09
CA VAL A 14 -2.57 20.80 -11.12
C VAL A 14 -2.76 19.54 -11.96
N GLU A 15 -1.67 18.88 -12.37
CA GLU A 15 -1.72 17.60 -13.09
C GLU A 15 -2.43 16.51 -12.30
N GLN A 16 -2.11 16.40 -11.01
CA GLN A 16 -2.77 15.41 -10.15
C GLN A 16 -4.25 15.73 -9.95
N SER A 17 -4.61 17.00 -9.81
CA SER A 17 -6.00 17.44 -9.74
C SER A 17 -6.74 17.13 -11.05
N LEU A 18 -6.16 17.45 -12.20
CA LEU A 18 -6.72 17.13 -13.51
C LEU A 18 -7.00 15.63 -13.65
N MET A 19 -5.99 14.78 -13.42
CA MET A 19 -6.12 13.33 -13.58
C MET A 19 -7.10 12.69 -12.59
N ASN A 20 -7.28 13.31 -11.42
CA ASN A 20 -8.23 12.84 -10.41
C ASN A 20 -9.68 13.22 -10.76
N LEU A 21 -9.88 14.44 -11.27
CA LEU A 21 -11.21 15.01 -11.52
C LEU A 21 -11.76 14.73 -12.92
N PHE A 22 -10.85 14.55 -13.90
CA PHE A 22 -11.17 14.23 -15.28
C PHE A 22 -10.40 12.98 -15.73
N PRO A 23 -10.82 11.79 -15.30
CA PRO A 23 -10.15 10.53 -15.66
C PRO A 23 -10.13 10.36 -17.20
N GLY A 24 -8.93 10.09 -17.73
CA GLY A 24 -8.72 9.96 -19.18
C GLY A 24 -8.16 11.22 -19.85
N GLU A 25 -8.21 12.40 -19.21
CA GLU A 25 -7.53 13.59 -19.69
C GLU A 25 -6.04 13.57 -19.36
N LEU A 26 -5.24 13.89 -20.37
CA LEU A 26 -3.79 14.05 -20.19
C LEU A 26 -3.42 15.54 -20.28
N PRO A 27 -2.45 16.01 -19.46
CA PRO A 27 -2.00 17.40 -19.52
C PRO A 27 -1.25 17.68 -20.82
N VAL A 28 -1.58 18.81 -21.48
CA VAL A 28 -0.91 19.36 -22.66
C VAL A 28 -0.46 20.77 -22.31
N TYR A 29 0.82 21.09 -22.51
CA TYR A 29 1.43 22.37 -22.11
C TYR A 29 1.62 23.29 -23.30
N GLU A 30 0.51 23.68 -23.89
CA GLU A 30 0.48 24.66 -24.99
C GLU A 30 -0.41 25.83 -24.59
N PRO A 31 -0.14 27.04 -25.09
CA PRO A 31 -1.02 28.18 -24.84
C PRO A 31 -2.44 27.88 -25.31
N VAL A 32 -3.41 28.32 -24.49
CA VAL A 32 -4.83 28.20 -24.82
C VAL A 32 -5.17 29.15 -25.99
N GLN A 33 -5.82 28.62 -27.01
CA GLN A 33 -6.19 29.36 -28.19
C GLN A 33 -7.70 29.70 -28.16
N PRO A 34 -8.13 30.85 -28.79
CA PRO A 34 -9.54 31.15 -28.90
C PRO A 34 -10.32 30.02 -29.62
N GLY A 35 -11.44 29.61 -29.05
CA GLY A 35 -12.30 28.56 -29.61
C GLY A 35 -11.96 27.14 -29.15
N GLU A 36 -11.01 26.93 -28.23
CA GLU A 36 -10.77 25.65 -27.64
C GLU A 36 -11.80 25.28 -26.55
N ASP A 37 -12.23 24.03 -26.55
CA ASP A 37 -13.34 23.57 -25.73
C ASP A 37 -12.92 23.06 -24.37
N THR A 38 -11.64 22.60 -24.21
CA THR A 38 -11.18 21.88 -23.02
C THR A 38 -9.77 22.33 -22.59
N TRP A 39 -9.73 23.21 -21.58
CA TRP A 39 -8.50 23.81 -21.07
C TRP A 39 -8.66 24.28 -19.63
N ALA A 40 -7.54 24.53 -18.96
CA ALA A 40 -7.50 25.20 -17.66
C ALA A 40 -6.33 26.19 -17.60
N ILE A 41 -6.60 27.40 -17.13
CA ILE A 41 -5.61 28.44 -16.82
C ILE A 41 -5.56 28.58 -15.30
N VAL A 42 -4.40 28.38 -14.72
CA VAL A 42 -4.18 28.48 -13.27
C VAL A 42 -3.25 29.67 -13.01
N SER A 43 -3.74 30.66 -12.32
CA SER A 43 -3.02 31.89 -12.01
C SER A 43 -2.84 32.05 -10.51
N CYS A 44 -1.62 32.35 -10.05
CA CYS A 44 -1.33 32.60 -8.65
C CYS A 44 -0.68 33.97 -8.46
N ARG A 45 -1.08 34.64 -7.38
CA ARG A 45 -0.47 35.88 -6.90
C ARG A 45 -0.30 35.83 -5.38
N GLU A 46 0.82 36.30 -4.89
CA GLU A 46 1.12 36.40 -3.46
C GLU A 46 1.38 37.87 -3.12
N ASP A 47 0.58 38.38 -2.19
CA ASP A 47 0.77 39.70 -1.54
C ASP A 47 0.73 39.51 -0.02
N ASP A 48 -0.23 40.06 0.71
CA ASP A 48 -0.52 39.76 2.12
C ASP A 48 -1.19 38.38 2.30
N ARG A 49 -1.74 37.83 1.23
CA ARG A 49 -2.36 36.52 1.12
C ARG A 49 -1.93 35.82 -0.16
N PHE A 50 -2.08 34.51 -0.20
CA PHE A 50 -1.92 33.74 -1.42
C PHE A 50 -3.26 33.62 -2.15
N HIS A 51 -3.33 34.09 -3.38
CA HIS A 51 -4.50 34.10 -4.24
C HIS A 51 -4.31 33.15 -5.41
N VAL A 52 -5.32 32.33 -5.65
CA VAL A 52 -5.37 31.40 -6.78
C VAL A 52 -6.63 31.71 -7.58
N THR A 53 -6.50 31.77 -8.90
CA THR A 53 -7.62 31.81 -9.82
C THR A 53 -7.48 30.65 -10.81
N VAL A 54 -8.55 29.88 -10.99
CA VAL A 54 -8.65 28.82 -11.98
C VAL A 54 -9.78 29.19 -12.95
N GLU A 55 -9.43 29.31 -14.21
CA GLU A 55 -10.40 29.37 -15.30
C GLU A 55 -10.40 28.01 -15.98
N LEU A 56 -11.50 27.27 -15.87
CA LEU A 56 -11.62 25.89 -16.38
C LEU A 56 -12.72 25.84 -17.43
N SER A 57 -12.37 25.40 -18.63
CA SER A 57 -13.32 25.08 -19.70
C SER A 57 -13.38 23.58 -19.94
N TRP A 58 -14.58 23.04 -19.92
CA TRP A 58 -14.87 21.65 -20.20
C TRP A 58 -15.99 21.52 -21.21
N LYS A 59 -15.69 20.93 -22.39
CA LYS A 59 -16.63 20.75 -23.50
C LYS A 59 -17.32 22.08 -23.89
N GLY A 60 -16.56 23.16 -23.97
CA GLY A 60 -17.01 24.46 -24.40
C GLY A 60 -17.72 25.34 -23.36
N ARG A 61 -17.91 24.84 -22.13
CA ARG A 61 -18.41 25.66 -21.00
C ARG A 61 -17.23 26.06 -20.11
N ALA A 62 -17.05 27.34 -19.87
CA ALA A 62 -16.00 27.88 -19.03
C ALA A 62 -16.55 28.41 -17.69
N VAL A 63 -15.83 28.13 -16.61
CA VAL A 63 -16.14 28.58 -15.24
C VAL A 63 -14.88 29.14 -14.58
N PRO A 64 -14.89 30.42 -14.15
CA PRO A 64 -13.84 30.96 -13.31
C PRO A 64 -14.12 30.66 -11.83
N PHE A 65 -13.07 30.39 -11.08
CA PHE A 65 -13.11 30.27 -9.62
C PHE A 65 -11.90 30.93 -9.00
N SER A 66 -12.08 31.58 -7.85
CA SER A 66 -10.98 32.22 -7.10
C SER A 66 -11.01 31.79 -5.65
N TYR A 67 -9.82 31.52 -5.10
CA TYR A 67 -9.63 31.13 -3.71
C TYR A 67 -8.44 31.88 -3.12
N GLY A 68 -8.52 32.27 -1.84
CA GLY A 68 -7.44 32.99 -1.17
C GLY A 68 -7.25 32.52 0.27
N CYS A 69 -6.00 32.25 0.67
CA CYS A 69 -5.67 31.85 2.03
C CYS A 69 -4.47 32.65 2.58
N PRO A 70 -4.38 32.83 3.90
CA PRO A 70 -3.14 33.31 4.52
C PRO A 70 -2.06 32.22 4.41
N LEU A 71 -0.78 32.61 4.39
CA LEU A 71 0.36 31.70 4.51
C LEU A 71 1.01 31.92 5.86
N ALA A 72 1.25 30.84 6.58
CA ALA A 72 1.86 30.87 7.90
C ALA A 72 2.86 29.72 8.11
N GLY A 73 3.73 29.86 9.09
CA GLY A 73 4.72 28.84 9.43
C GLY A 73 6.02 28.94 8.61
N THR A 74 6.74 27.84 8.54
CA THR A 74 8.01 27.72 7.80
C THR A 74 7.78 27.76 6.28
N ASP A 75 8.85 27.87 5.49
CA ASP A 75 8.75 27.81 4.03
C ASP A 75 8.15 26.49 3.55
N PHE A 76 8.42 25.41 4.27
CA PHE A 76 7.82 24.10 3.98
C PHE A 76 6.30 24.10 4.21
N ASP A 77 5.83 24.70 5.32
CA ASP A 77 4.40 24.82 5.62
C ASP A 77 3.68 25.68 4.59
N ARG A 78 4.27 26.84 4.26
CA ARG A 78 3.76 27.75 3.24
C ARG A 78 3.64 27.08 1.87
N GLU A 79 4.63 26.27 1.50
CA GLU A 79 4.58 25.52 0.24
C GLU A 79 3.47 24.47 0.23
N GLY A 80 3.23 23.81 1.36
CA GLY A 80 2.09 22.92 1.57
C GLY A 80 0.75 23.65 1.41
N GLN A 81 0.62 24.82 2.02
CA GLN A 81 -0.58 25.67 1.94
C GLN A 81 -0.83 26.19 0.52
N ARG A 82 0.21 26.58 -0.24
CA ARG A 82 0.07 26.96 -1.67
C ARG A 82 -0.48 25.81 -2.50
N ARG A 83 0.09 24.60 -2.34
CA ARG A 83 -0.39 23.39 -3.05
C ARG A 83 -1.84 23.06 -2.69
N HIS A 84 -2.18 23.16 -1.42
CA HIS A 84 -3.55 22.94 -0.94
C HIS A 84 -4.51 23.95 -1.58
N ALA A 85 -4.20 25.25 -1.55
CA ALA A 85 -5.02 26.31 -2.12
C ALA A 85 -5.27 26.10 -3.63
N ILE A 86 -4.24 25.70 -4.38
CA ILE A 86 -4.37 25.38 -5.81
C ILE A 86 -5.31 24.20 -6.01
N ALA A 87 -5.14 23.10 -5.24
CA ALA A 87 -5.99 21.93 -5.32
C ALA A 87 -7.45 22.24 -4.98
N VAL A 88 -7.71 23.04 -3.93
CA VAL A 88 -9.04 23.52 -3.56
C VAL A 88 -9.67 24.34 -4.69
N CYS A 89 -8.95 25.35 -5.21
CA CYS A 89 -9.48 26.22 -6.26
C CYS A 89 -9.79 25.41 -7.53
N PHE A 90 -8.91 24.49 -7.93
CA PHE A 90 -9.13 23.64 -9.10
C PHE A 90 -10.32 22.69 -8.90
N TYR A 91 -10.46 22.08 -7.70
CA TYR A 91 -11.60 21.24 -7.36
C TYR A 91 -12.92 22.00 -7.42
N LEU A 92 -12.96 23.20 -6.84
CA LEU A 92 -14.19 24.02 -6.82
C LEU A 92 -14.62 24.48 -8.23
N ALA A 93 -13.65 24.80 -9.11
CA ALA A 93 -13.93 25.05 -10.51
C ALA A 93 -14.42 23.80 -11.26
N ALA A 94 -13.78 22.64 -11.00
CA ALA A 94 -14.11 21.38 -11.65
C ALA A 94 -15.46 20.81 -11.19
N ARG A 95 -15.86 21.04 -9.93
CA ARG A 95 -17.12 20.54 -9.34
C ARG A 95 -18.34 20.85 -10.16
N GLU A 96 -18.34 21.97 -10.88
CA GLU A 96 -19.43 22.41 -11.78
C GLU A 96 -19.65 21.45 -12.97
N PHE A 97 -18.71 20.55 -13.24
CA PHE A 97 -18.72 19.63 -14.38
C PHE A 97 -18.82 18.14 -13.96
N LEU A 98 -18.70 17.87 -12.66
CA LEU A 98 -18.72 16.50 -12.15
C LEU A 98 -20.15 16.07 -11.79
N GLU A 99 -20.53 14.87 -12.22
CA GLU A 99 -21.81 14.25 -11.83
C GLU A 99 -21.82 13.87 -10.35
N ALA A 100 -20.66 13.41 -9.85
CA ALA A 100 -20.45 13.09 -8.43
C ALA A 100 -19.05 13.50 -7.99
N PRO A 101 -18.86 13.96 -6.74
CA PRO A 101 -17.55 14.29 -6.23
C PRO A 101 -16.68 13.04 -6.11
N PRO A 102 -15.36 13.10 -6.37
CA PRO A 102 -14.47 11.99 -6.13
C PRO A 102 -14.44 11.64 -4.63
N PRO A 103 -14.43 10.33 -4.27
CA PRO A 103 -14.54 9.90 -2.86
C PRO A 103 -13.50 10.50 -1.93
N TRP A 104 -12.31 10.78 -2.44
CA TRP A 104 -11.19 11.36 -1.70
C TRP A 104 -10.99 12.86 -1.93
N GLY A 105 -11.97 13.55 -2.51
CA GLY A 105 -11.92 15.01 -2.75
C GLY A 105 -10.66 15.43 -3.49
N ILE A 106 -9.89 16.35 -2.89
CA ILE A 106 -8.62 16.84 -3.44
C ILE A 106 -7.41 15.98 -3.06
N LEU A 107 -7.58 14.93 -2.24
CA LEU A 107 -6.49 14.07 -1.84
C LEU A 107 -6.08 13.13 -2.99
N THR A 108 -4.94 13.37 -3.61
CA THR A 108 -4.40 12.59 -4.74
C THR A 108 -3.25 11.67 -4.35
N GLY A 109 -2.77 11.76 -3.10
CA GLY A 109 -1.65 10.98 -2.58
C GLY A 109 -1.95 9.50 -2.38
N VAL A 110 -0.89 8.69 -2.26
CA VAL A 110 -0.99 7.25 -1.98
C VAL A 110 -1.39 6.93 -0.54
N ARG A 111 -1.31 7.90 0.36
CA ARG A 111 -1.72 7.82 1.77
C ARG A 111 -2.70 8.93 2.09
N PRO A 112 -3.97 8.72 1.79
CA PRO A 112 -4.99 9.74 2.01
C PRO A 112 -5.37 9.92 3.50
N ASP A 113 -4.94 9.03 4.38
CA ASP A 113 -5.05 9.13 5.84
C ASP A 113 -4.00 10.04 6.49
N LYS A 114 -2.96 10.44 5.76
CA LYS A 114 -1.88 11.27 6.31
C LYS A 114 -2.33 12.61 6.89
N PRO A 115 -3.26 13.37 6.29
CA PRO A 115 -3.80 14.58 6.94
C PRO A 115 -4.52 14.27 8.26
N ALA A 116 -5.26 13.16 8.35
CA ALA A 116 -5.87 12.74 9.61
C ALA A 116 -4.82 12.43 10.68
N THR A 117 -3.70 11.77 10.30
CA THR A 117 -2.57 11.52 11.21
C THR A 117 -2.03 12.81 11.80
N TRP A 118 -1.78 13.82 10.98
CA TRP A 118 -1.31 15.13 11.46
C TRP A 118 -2.29 15.80 12.42
N LEU A 119 -3.59 15.76 12.11
CA LEU A 119 -4.62 16.32 12.99
C LEU A 119 -4.68 15.61 14.34
N LEU A 120 -4.50 14.29 14.37
CA LEU A 120 -4.40 13.53 15.62
C LEU A 120 -3.14 13.88 16.43
N GLU A 121 -2.00 14.08 15.75
CA GLU A 121 -0.75 14.54 16.37
C GLU A 121 -0.89 15.97 16.97
N GLU A 122 -1.72 16.82 16.38
CA GLU A 122 -2.11 18.13 16.91
C GLU A 122 -3.14 18.04 18.07
N GLY A 123 -3.54 16.84 18.48
CA GLY A 123 -4.47 16.60 19.57
C GLY A 123 -5.95 16.66 19.20
N LYS A 124 -6.29 16.63 17.91
CA LYS A 124 -7.69 16.49 17.48
C LYS A 124 -8.20 15.09 17.75
N THR A 125 -9.49 14.98 18.05
CA THR A 125 -10.16 13.68 18.12
C THR A 125 -10.37 13.09 16.71
N PRO A 126 -10.54 11.76 16.57
CA PRO A 126 -10.84 11.14 15.27
C PRO A 126 -12.09 11.73 14.59
N ALA A 127 -13.10 12.11 15.35
CA ALA A 127 -14.32 12.72 14.82
C ALA A 127 -14.05 14.14 14.27
N GLU A 128 -13.23 14.93 14.97
CA GLU A 128 -12.80 16.25 14.46
C GLU A 128 -11.93 16.13 13.23
N ALA A 129 -10.98 15.16 13.20
CA ALA A 129 -10.15 14.91 12.04
C ALA A 129 -11.00 14.51 10.81
N ALA A 130 -11.99 13.62 10.98
CA ALA A 130 -12.90 13.25 9.90
C ALA A 130 -13.66 14.46 9.37
N ARG A 131 -14.25 15.29 10.25
CA ARG A 131 -14.97 16.50 9.85
C ARG A 131 -14.06 17.47 9.08
N MET A 132 -12.84 17.70 9.54
CA MET A 132 -11.88 18.58 8.83
C MET A 132 -11.49 18.02 7.45
N LEU A 133 -11.40 16.68 7.31
CA LEU A 133 -11.20 16.08 5.97
C LEU A 133 -12.39 16.35 5.03
N GLU A 134 -13.61 16.35 5.54
CA GLU A 134 -14.80 16.69 4.76
C GLU A 134 -14.82 18.17 4.37
N GLU A 135 -14.55 19.07 5.31
CA GLU A 135 -14.63 20.51 5.13
C GLU A 135 -13.48 21.07 4.29
N ASP A 136 -12.22 20.68 4.56
CA ASP A 136 -11.02 21.29 3.99
C ASP A 136 -10.50 20.52 2.77
N TYR A 137 -10.78 19.20 2.69
CA TYR A 137 -10.28 18.35 1.60
C TYR A 137 -11.38 17.78 0.71
N PHE A 138 -12.66 18.07 1.00
CA PHE A 138 -13.84 17.58 0.27
C PHE A 138 -13.91 16.04 0.19
N VAL A 139 -13.39 15.36 1.17
CA VAL A 139 -13.48 13.90 1.29
C VAL A 139 -14.90 13.51 1.65
N THR A 140 -15.43 12.44 1.05
CA THR A 140 -16.78 11.98 1.43
C THR A 140 -16.81 11.47 2.87
N PRO A 141 -17.95 11.59 3.60
CA PRO A 141 -18.03 11.22 5.02
C PRO A 141 -17.56 9.79 5.31
N ALA A 142 -17.91 8.83 4.45
CA ALA A 142 -17.50 7.44 4.62
C ALA A 142 -15.97 7.27 4.53
N ARG A 143 -15.29 7.98 3.61
CA ARG A 143 -13.83 7.92 3.45
C ARG A 143 -13.10 8.75 4.50
N ALA A 144 -13.68 9.85 4.95
CA ALA A 144 -13.15 10.64 6.06
C ALA A 144 -13.13 9.82 7.37
N ALA A 145 -14.19 9.09 7.65
CA ALA A 145 -14.24 8.16 8.80
C ALA A 145 -13.16 7.06 8.68
N LEU A 146 -13.02 6.42 7.51
CA LEU A 146 -11.98 5.42 7.26
C LEU A 146 -10.56 5.99 7.51
N ALA A 147 -10.28 7.20 7.01
CA ALA A 147 -8.99 7.84 7.19
C ALA A 147 -8.70 8.15 8.67
N ALA A 148 -9.69 8.63 9.41
CA ALA A 148 -9.53 8.93 10.84
C ALA A 148 -9.33 7.66 11.68
N GLU A 149 -10.04 6.56 11.36
CA GLU A 149 -9.90 5.29 12.07
C GLU A 149 -8.53 4.65 11.80
N THR A 150 -8.08 4.62 10.54
CA THR A 150 -6.76 4.07 10.20
C THR A 150 -5.62 4.92 10.75
N ALA A 151 -5.75 6.25 10.76
CA ALA A 151 -4.81 7.14 11.43
C ALA A 151 -4.74 6.86 12.94
N SER A 152 -5.89 6.57 13.59
CA SER A 152 -5.94 6.22 15.01
C SER A 152 -5.24 4.89 15.30
N ALA A 153 -5.42 3.89 14.43
CA ALA A 153 -4.71 2.61 14.54
C ALA A 153 -3.18 2.81 14.38
N ALA A 154 -2.76 3.65 13.44
CA ALA A 154 -1.36 4.00 13.24
C ALA A 154 -0.78 4.74 14.45
N ALA A 155 -1.48 5.70 15.02
CA ALA A 155 -1.07 6.43 16.24
C ALA A 155 -0.88 5.49 17.44
N LYS A 156 -1.81 4.53 17.64
CA LYS A 156 -1.71 3.50 18.68
C LYS A 156 -0.47 2.63 18.47
N ALA A 157 -0.21 2.20 17.23
CA ALA A 157 0.95 1.39 16.90
C ALA A 157 2.27 2.18 17.08
N ALA A 158 2.30 3.46 16.71
CA ALA A 158 3.44 4.36 16.88
C ALA A 158 3.82 4.55 18.36
N GLY A 159 2.84 4.64 19.25
CA GLY A 159 3.07 4.77 20.69
C GLY A 159 3.86 3.62 21.33
N ASN A 160 3.97 2.48 20.64
CA ASN A 160 4.75 1.31 21.08
C ASN A 160 6.14 1.23 20.45
N LEU A 161 6.53 2.21 19.61
CA LEU A 161 7.80 2.21 18.89
C LEU A 161 8.79 3.22 19.49
N GLY A 162 10.03 2.79 19.61
CA GLY A 162 11.16 3.65 19.93
C GLY A 162 12.05 3.91 18.72
N PRO A 163 13.00 4.84 18.82
CA PRO A 163 13.85 5.27 17.70
C PRO A 163 14.82 4.17 17.19
N ARG A 164 14.95 3.08 17.94
CA ARG A 164 15.77 1.90 17.60
C ARG A 164 14.95 0.71 17.13
N ASP A 165 13.64 0.88 16.97
CA ASP A 165 12.74 -0.17 16.52
C ASP A 165 12.67 -0.20 14.98
N ILE A 166 12.72 -1.40 14.44
CA ILE A 166 12.63 -1.65 12.99
C ILE A 166 11.68 -2.81 12.71
N ALA A 167 11.20 -2.90 11.48
CA ALA A 167 10.61 -4.11 10.98
C ALA A 167 11.50 -4.75 9.91
N VAL A 168 11.34 -6.06 9.73
CA VAL A 168 12.07 -6.84 8.74
C VAL A 168 11.13 -7.34 7.67
N TYR A 169 11.55 -7.24 6.41
CA TYR A 169 10.89 -7.86 5.28
C TYR A 169 11.78 -8.91 4.63
N ILE A 170 11.21 -10.07 4.31
CA ILE A 170 11.92 -11.13 3.57
C ILE A 170 11.16 -11.41 2.28
N GLY A 171 11.77 -11.10 1.15
CA GLY A 171 11.19 -11.29 -0.17
C GLY A 171 11.44 -12.67 -0.74
N ILE A 172 10.41 -13.38 -1.17
CA ILE A 172 10.50 -14.65 -1.90
C ILE A 172 9.95 -14.43 -3.30
N PRO A 173 10.79 -14.27 -4.35
CA PRO A 173 10.36 -13.83 -5.67
C PRO A 173 9.88 -14.99 -6.58
N PHE A 174 9.30 -16.02 -5.99
CA PHE A 174 8.83 -17.20 -6.73
C PHE A 174 7.32 -17.40 -6.54
N CYS A 175 6.64 -17.76 -7.63
CA CYS A 175 5.23 -18.14 -7.64
C CYS A 175 5.05 -19.43 -8.44
N PRO A 176 4.00 -20.24 -8.19
CA PRO A 176 3.69 -21.38 -9.06
C PRO A 176 3.46 -20.91 -10.50
N THR A 177 2.57 -19.95 -10.68
CA THR A 177 2.25 -19.29 -11.96
C THR A 177 2.13 -17.78 -11.74
N ARG A 178 2.25 -16.99 -12.82
CA ARG A 178 2.08 -15.54 -12.75
C ARG A 178 0.63 -15.15 -12.98
N CYS A 179 -0.01 -14.57 -11.97
CA CYS A 179 -1.37 -14.02 -12.10
C CYS A 179 -1.40 -12.86 -13.10
N ALA A 180 -2.50 -12.72 -13.87
CA ALA A 180 -2.64 -11.71 -14.91
C ALA A 180 -2.54 -10.27 -14.42
N TYR A 181 -3.05 -10.00 -13.21
CA TYR A 181 -3.02 -8.67 -12.58
C TYR A 181 -1.69 -8.33 -11.90
N CYS A 182 -0.81 -9.33 -11.64
CA CYS A 182 0.35 -9.15 -10.78
C CYS A 182 1.43 -8.31 -11.46
N SER A 183 1.83 -7.24 -10.78
CA SER A 183 2.94 -6.37 -11.21
C SER A 183 4.23 -6.58 -10.42
N PHE A 184 4.22 -7.47 -9.42
CA PHE A 184 5.43 -7.82 -8.69
C PHE A 184 6.41 -8.59 -9.57
N VAL A 185 7.69 -8.39 -9.30
CA VAL A 185 8.75 -9.16 -9.97
C VAL A 185 8.79 -10.54 -9.33
N SER A 186 8.01 -11.45 -9.88
CA SER A 186 8.04 -12.86 -9.49
C SER A 186 8.34 -13.74 -10.71
N GLN A 187 8.99 -14.85 -10.48
CA GLN A 187 9.27 -15.85 -11.50
C GLN A 187 8.45 -17.12 -11.27
N SER A 188 7.87 -17.66 -12.34
CA SER A 188 7.22 -18.96 -12.25
C SER A 188 8.27 -20.03 -11.97
N VAL A 189 8.05 -20.84 -10.91
CA VAL A 189 8.95 -21.95 -10.58
C VAL A 189 9.03 -23.02 -11.66
N GLU A 190 7.97 -23.21 -12.47
CA GLU A 190 8.03 -24.13 -13.62
C GLU A 190 9.19 -23.85 -14.55
N ARG A 191 9.57 -22.56 -14.68
CA ARG A 191 10.65 -22.09 -15.56
C ARG A 191 11.95 -21.78 -14.81
N SER A 192 11.91 -21.67 -13.50
CA SER A 192 13.00 -21.11 -12.67
C SER A 192 13.37 -21.97 -11.47
N PHE A 193 12.92 -23.24 -11.44
CA PHE A 193 13.15 -24.13 -10.29
C PHE A 193 14.63 -24.23 -9.91
N ALA A 194 15.53 -24.26 -10.92
CA ALA A 194 16.97 -24.31 -10.69
C ALA A 194 17.55 -23.08 -9.99
N LEU A 195 16.82 -21.96 -9.96
CA LEU A 195 17.25 -20.74 -9.26
C LEU A 195 16.89 -20.74 -7.75
N VAL A 196 15.99 -21.62 -7.32
CA VAL A 196 15.51 -21.61 -5.93
C VAL A 196 16.62 -21.99 -4.93
N PRO A 197 17.38 -23.10 -5.10
CA PRO A 197 18.44 -23.45 -4.15
C PRO A 197 19.52 -22.36 -4.00
N PRO A 198 20.15 -21.84 -5.09
CA PRO A 198 21.16 -20.79 -4.94
C PRO A 198 20.58 -19.48 -4.41
N TYR A 199 19.30 -19.19 -4.66
CA TYR A 199 18.62 -18.06 -4.07
C TYR A 199 18.51 -18.19 -2.54
N VAL A 200 18.10 -19.35 -2.03
CA VAL A 200 18.00 -19.62 -0.59
C VAL A 200 19.38 -19.49 0.08
N ASP A 201 20.43 -19.99 -0.55
CA ASP A 201 21.80 -19.88 -0.01
C ASP A 201 22.25 -18.41 0.07
N ALA A 202 21.95 -17.59 -0.96
CA ALA A 202 22.25 -16.17 -0.96
C ALA A 202 21.44 -15.40 0.10
N LEU A 203 20.14 -15.73 0.26
CA LEU A 203 19.26 -15.14 1.26
C LEU A 203 19.73 -15.44 2.68
N GLU A 204 20.16 -16.67 2.97
CA GLU A 204 20.75 -17.02 4.26
C GLU A 204 22.00 -16.19 4.57
N ALA A 205 22.88 -16.00 3.57
CA ALA A 205 24.07 -15.17 3.73
C ALA A 205 23.72 -13.71 4.04
N GLU A 206 22.74 -13.15 3.31
CA GLU A 206 22.26 -11.78 3.55
C GLU A 206 21.63 -11.64 4.94
N LEU A 207 20.80 -12.59 5.39
CA LEU A 207 20.17 -12.60 6.71
C LEU A 207 21.21 -12.65 7.85
N ARG A 208 22.24 -13.49 7.73
CA ARG A 208 23.31 -13.56 8.74
C ARG A 208 24.08 -12.25 8.87
N ALA A 209 24.46 -11.65 7.74
CA ALA A 209 25.15 -10.36 7.72
C ALA A 209 24.27 -9.23 8.26
N GLY A 210 22.98 -9.21 7.87
CA GLY A 210 22.01 -8.23 8.36
C GLY A 210 21.74 -8.37 9.87
N GLY A 211 21.64 -9.59 10.39
CA GLY A 211 21.47 -9.84 11.82
C GLY A 211 22.65 -9.37 12.65
N GLU A 212 23.88 -9.61 12.18
CA GLU A 212 25.08 -9.06 12.81
C GLU A 212 25.07 -7.53 12.83
N MET A 213 24.74 -6.90 11.70
CA MET A 213 24.61 -5.44 11.59
C MET A 213 23.55 -4.89 12.55
N VAL A 214 22.38 -5.50 12.64
CA VAL A 214 21.28 -5.09 13.53
C VAL A 214 21.70 -5.14 14.98
N ARG A 215 22.36 -6.23 15.41
CA ARG A 215 22.92 -6.36 16.77
C ARG A 215 23.97 -5.28 17.05
N ASN A 216 24.92 -5.07 16.14
CA ASN A 216 25.99 -4.09 16.32
C ASN A 216 25.46 -2.64 16.39
N LEU A 217 24.30 -2.37 15.80
CA LEU A 217 23.62 -1.07 15.88
C LEU A 217 22.67 -0.96 17.08
N GLY A 218 22.46 -2.03 17.85
CA GLY A 218 21.51 -2.06 18.97
C GLY A 218 20.07 -1.81 18.53
N LEU A 219 19.69 -2.29 17.34
CA LEU A 219 18.33 -2.16 16.81
C LEU A 219 17.47 -3.34 17.28
N ARG A 220 16.15 -3.11 17.42
CA ARG A 220 15.19 -4.11 17.88
C ARG A 220 14.19 -4.41 16.77
N VAL A 221 14.02 -5.69 16.46
CA VAL A 221 13.01 -6.14 15.50
C VAL A 221 11.64 -6.20 16.18
N ARG A 222 10.66 -5.46 15.64
CA ARG A 222 9.30 -5.40 16.19
C ARG A 222 8.30 -6.27 15.41
N ALA A 223 8.53 -6.46 14.13
CA ALA A 223 7.74 -7.32 13.27
C ALA A 223 8.59 -7.87 12.13
N MET A 224 8.28 -9.09 11.68
CA MET A 224 8.82 -9.67 10.46
C MET A 224 7.70 -10.07 9.52
N TYR A 225 7.88 -9.79 8.23
CA TYR A 225 6.95 -10.15 7.17
C TYR A 225 7.68 -10.85 6.02
N MET A 226 7.29 -12.08 5.70
CA MET A 226 7.81 -12.83 4.55
C MET A 226 6.74 -12.86 3.45
N GLY A 227 7.05 -12.26 2.31
CA GLY A 227 6.11 -12.12 1.20
C GLY A 227 6.79 -12.00 -0.15
N GLY A 228 6.15 -11.31 -1.09
CA GLY A 228 6.68 -10.98 -2.41
C GLY A 228 6.01 -11.72 -3.54
N GLY A 229 6.47 -12.92 -3.87
CA GLY A 229 5.77 -13.86 -4.75
C GLY A 229 4.79 -14.71 -3.93
N THR A 230 5.20 -15.93 -3.66
CA THR A 230 4.46 -16.87 -2.81
C THR A 230 5.47 -17.67 -1.98
N PRO A 231 5.72 -17.31 -0.73
CA PRO A 231 6.69 -18.00 0.13
C PRO A 231 6.51 -19.52 0.23
N THR A 232 5.26 -19.99 0.24
CA THR A 232 4.93 -21.42 0.25
C THR A 232 5.20 -22.15 -1.08
N THR A 233 5.75 -21.47 -2.07
CA THR A 233 6.35 -22.10 -3.25
C THR A 233 7.64 -22.86 -2.89
N LEU A 234 8.32 -22.43 -1.84
CA LEU A 234 9.48 -23.12 -1.29
C LEU A 234 9.10 -24.49 -0.69
N SER A 235 10.05 -25.43 -0.66
CA SER A 235 9.86 -26.68 0.06
C SER A 235 9.84 -26.46 1.57
N PRO A 236 9.26 -27.40 2.34
CA PRO A 236 9.30 -27.33 3.82
C PRO A 236 10.71 -27.12 4.36
N GLY A 237 11.69 -27.87 3.84
CA GLY A 237 13.10 -27.75 4.27
C GLY A 237 13.73 -26.39 3.93
N GLN A 238 13.37 -25.76 2.81
CA GLN A 238 13.85 -24.42 2.44
C GLN A 238 13.23 -23.33 3.34
N MET A 239 11.94 -23.43 3.65
CA MET A 239 11.28 -22.51 4.58
C MET A 239 11.87 -22.65 5.98
N ASP A 240 12.09 -23.87 6.43
CA ASP A 240 12.73 -24.18 7.72
C ASP A 240 14.12 -23.54 7.83
N ARG A 241 14.96 -23.69 6.79
CA ARG A 241 16.29 -23.08 6.71
C ARG A 241 16.25 -21.57 6.87
N ILE A 242 15.40 -20.88 6.10
CA ILE A 242 15.29 -19.41 6.11
C ILE A 242 14.83 -18.92 7.49
N LEU A 243 13.75 -19.49 8.04
CA LEU A 243 13.19 -19.07 9.32
C LEU A 243 14.13 -19.39 10.48
N ARG A 244 14.83 -20.52 10.44
CA ARG A 244 15.86 -20.87 11.42
C ARG A 244 17.02 -19.87 11.38
N VAL A 245 17.56 -19.55 10.21
CA VAL A 245 18.63 -18.56 10.06
C VAL A 245 18.19 -17.19 10.53
N PHE A 246 16.93 -16.78 10.25
CA PHE A 246 16.37 -15.55 10.78
C PHE A 246 16.36 -15.57 12.32
N ALA A 247 15.83 -16.61 12.96
CA ALA A 247 15.76 -16.72 14.40
C ALA A 247 17.15 -16.78 15.08
N GLU A 248 18.14 -17.43 14.44
CA GLU A 248 19.53 -17.48 14.93
C GLU A 248 20.25 -16.12 14.78
N SER A 249 19.88 -15.32 13.80
CA SER A 249 20.59 -14.09 13.44
C SER A 249 20.06 -12.86 14.14
N PHE A 250 18.78 -12.82 14.48
CA PHE A 250 18.12 -11.66 15.08
C PHE A 250 17.64 -11.95 16.50
N ASP A 251 17.70 -10.91 17.36
CA ASP A 251 17.03 -10.97 18.66
C ASP A 251 15.53 -10.74 18.47
N LEU A 252 14.73 -11.76 18.73
CA LEU A 252 13.28 -11.76 18.55
C LEU A 252 12.50 -11.51 19.85
N THR A 253 13.18 -11.21 20.97
CA THR A 253 12.52 -10.97 22.27
C THR A 253 11.54 -9.79 22.24
N SER A 254 11.75 -8.83 21.36
CA SER A 254 10.88 -7.68 21.12
C SER A 254 9.98 -7.83 19.89
N CYS A 255 10.04 -8.96 19.18
CA CYS A 255 9.28 -9.21 17.96
C CYS A 255 7.87 -9.67 18.34
N GLY A 256 6.89 -8.79 18.13
CA GLY A 256 5.49 -9.08 18.46
C GLY A 256 4.75 -9.84 17.36
N GLU A 257 5.34 -9.96 16.16
CA GLU A 257 4.65 -10.57 15.01
C GLU A 257 5.64 -11.16 14.01
N ILE A 258 5.38 -12.38 13.59
CA ILE A 258 6.05 -13.04 12.47
C ILE A 258 4.96 -13.47 11.48
N THR A 259 4.89 -12.79 10.33
CA THR A 259 3.89 -13.04 9.29
C THR A 259 4.52 -13.70 8.08
N VAL A 260 3.85 -14.73 7.54
CA VAL A 260 4.24 -15.38 6.28
C VAL A 260 3.05 -15.45 5.33
N GLU A 261 3.22 -14.92 4.11
CA GLU A 261 2.23 -15.08 3.04
C GLU A 261 2.23 -16.54 2.56
N ALA A 262 1.26 -17.33 2.97
CA ALA A 262 0.99 -18.61 2.34
C ALA A 262 0.31 -18.42 0.97
N GLY A 263 -0.31 -17.31 0.76
CA GLY A 263 -0.71 -16.62 -0.47
C GLY A 263 -1.60 -17.42 -1.42
N ARG A 264 -1.18 -18.60 -1.82
CA ARG A 264 -1.90 -19.42 -2.82
C ARG A 264 -2.29 -20.78 -2.25
N PRO A 265 -3.58 -21.12 -2.25
CA PRO A 265 -4.08 -22.42 -1.76
C PRO A 265 -3.36 -23.63 -2.37
N ASP A 266 -3.08 -23.58 -3.68
CA ASP A 266 -2.37 -24.64 -4.42
C ASP A 266 -0.91 -24.87 -3.99
N THR A 267 -0.37 -24.05 -3.11
CA THR A 267 0.99 -24.23 -2.55
C THR A 267 0.99 -24.60 -1.07
N ILE A 268 -0.18 -24.60 -0.43
CA ILE A 268 -0.33 -24.88 1.01
C ILE A 268 -0.40 -26.39 1.24
N THR A 269 0.39 -26.89 2.18
CA THR A 269 0.30 -28.28 2.65
C THR A 269 0.42 -28.30 4.18
N ALA A 270 -0.11 -29.34 4.82
CA ALA A 270 -0.03 -29.51 6.26
C ALA A 270 1.42 -29.47 6.77
N GLU A 271 2.35 -30.11 6.03
CA GLU A 271 3.79 -30.11 6.37
C GLU A 271 4.38 -28.71 6.38
N LYS A 272 4.06 -27.88 5.36
CA LYS A 272 4.55 -26.49 5.27
C LYS A 272 4.00 -25.62 6.40
N LEU A 273 2.70 -25.74 6.69
CA LEU A 273 2.10 -25.00 7.80
C LEU A 273 2.67 -25.43 9.15
N ALA A 274 2.94 -26.72 9.35
CA ALA A 274 3.60 -27.21 10.54
C ALA A 274 5.00 -26.59 10.72
N VAL A 275 5.81 -26.53 9.65
CA VAL A 275 7.11 -25.84 9.69
C VAL A 275 6.97 -24.37 10.09
N LEU A 276 6.00 -23.64 9.51
CA LEU A 276 5.76 -22.23 9.85
C LEU A 276 5.42 -22.09 11.35
N ARG A 277 4.48 -22.87 11.85
CA ARG A 277 4.10 -22.88 13.28
C ARG A 277 5.28 -23.20 14.18
N ASP A 278 6.02 -24.27 13.87
CA ASP A 278 7.14 -24.75 14.69
C ASP A 278 8.32 -23.76 14.71
N ARG A 279 8.38 -22.84 13.72
CA ARG A 279 9.33 -21.73 13.66
C ARG A 279 8.79 -20.41 14.23
N GLY A 280 7.64 -20.44 14.93
CA GLY A 280 7.12 -19.31 15.67
C GLY A 280 6.41 -18.29 14.78
N VAL A 281 5.96 -18.69 13.58
CA VAL A 281 5.09 -17.81 12.75
C VAL A 281 3.76 -17.63 13.47
N THR A 282 3.39 -16.38 13.73
CA THR A 282 2.15 -16.03 14.44
C THR A 282 0.97 -15.78 13.50
N ARG A 283 1.27 -15.32 12.25
CA ARG A 283 0.26 -15.01 11.25
C ARG A 283 0.58 -15.65 9.90
N VAL A 284 -0.44 -16.22 9.29
CA VAL A 284 -0.39 -16.64 7.87
C VAL A 284 -1.47 -15.93 7.07
N SER A 285 -1.26 -15.79 5.76
CA SER A 285 -2.33 -15.32 4.86
C SER A 285 -2.67 -16.35 3.82
N VAL A 286 -3.97 -16.65 3.67
CA VAL A 286 -4.52 -17.48 2.61
C VAL A 286 -5.33 -16.58 1.68
N ASN A 287 -4.80 -16.27 0.48
CA ASN A 287 -5.32 -15.19 -0.35
C ASN A 287 -6.17 -15.70 -1.53
N PRO A 288 -7.51 -15.78 -1.39
CA PRO A 288 -8.37 -16.23 -2.46
C PRO A 288 -8.40 -15.26 -3.65
N GLN A 289 -8.36 -13.96 -3.41
CA GLN A 289 -8.61 -12.84 -4.31
C GLN A 289 -10.08 -12.73 -4.75
N THR A 290 -10.74 -13.84 -4.99
CA THR A 290 -12.15 -14.05 -5.26
C THR A 290 -12.52 -15.50 -4.95
N MET A 291 -13.80 -15.79 -4.73
CA MET A 291 -14.34 -17.15 -4.60
C MET A 291 -15.09 -17.60 -5.87
N GLU A 292 -15.11 -16.76 -6.92
CA GLU A 292 -15.74 -17.03 -8.19
C GLU A 292 -14.77 -17.77 -9.13
N GLU A 293 -15.07 -19.04 -9.45
CA GLU A 293 -14.14 -19.91 -10.20
C GLU A 293 -13.83 -19.41 -11.61
N GLU A 294 -14.80 -18.76 -12.28
CA GLU A 294 -14.58 -18.17 -13.61
C GLU A 294 -13.59 -17.00 -13.56
N VAL A 295 -13.70 -16.19 -12.50
CA VAL A 295 -12.78 -15.08 -12.26
C VAL A 295 -11.39 -15.61 -11.89
N LEU A 296 -11.29 -16.65 -11.04
CA LEU A 296 -10.01 -17.31 -10.74
C LEU A 296 -9.29 -17.78 -12.01
N ARG A 297 -10.04 -18.44 -12.91
CA ARG A 297 -9.51 -18.88 -14.21
C ARG A 297 -9.06 -17.71 -15.09
N ALA A 298 -9.87 -16.63 -15.16
CA ALA A 298 -9.56 -15.44 -15.94
C ALA A 298 -8.26 -14.72 -15.48
N ILE A 299 -7.98 -14.73 -14.17
CA ILE A 299 -6.77 -14.14 -13.61
C ILE A 299 -5.56 -15.10 -13.58
N GLY A 300 -5.69 -16.32 -14.13
CA GLY A 300 -4.60 -17.30 -14.21
C GLY A 300 -4.27 -17.98 -12.88
N ARG A 301 -5.28 -18.16 -12.02
CA ARG A 301 -5.19 -18.99 -10.82
C ARG A 301 -5.82 -20.35 -11.10
N HIS A 302 -5.10 -21.44 -10.78
CA HIS A 302 -5.52 -22.81 -11.11
C HIS A 302 -6.22 -23.55 -9.96
N HIS A 303 -6.36 -22.89 -8.81
CA HIS A 303 -7.10 -23.44 -7.68
C HIS A 303 -8.61 -23.10 -7.77
N THR A 304 -9.41 -23.89 -7.08
CA THR A 304 -10.84 -23.74 -6.95
C THR A 304 -11.22 -23.07 -5.61
N ALA A 305 -12.48 -22.71 -5.47
CA ALA A 305 -13.03 -22.27 -4.18
C ALA A 305 -12.92 -23.37 -3.11
N GLY A 306 -13.07 -24.65 -3.50
CA GLY A 306 -12.88 -25.80 -2.61
C GLY A 306 -11.43 -25.92 -2.09
N ASP A 307 -10.44 -25.61 -2.92
CA ASP A 307 -9.03 -25.59 -2.47
C ASP A 307 -8.77 -24.49 -1.44
N ILE A 308 -9.47 -23.35 -1.56
CA ILE A 308 -9.41 -22.26 -0.58
C ILE A 308 -9.99 -22.75 0.75
N GLU A 309 -11.15 -23.41 0.73
CA GLU A 309 -11.78 -23.98 1.93
C GLU A 309 -10.88 -25.01 2.61
N ALA A 310 -10.27 -25.90 1.83
CA ALA A 310 -9.32 -26.88 2.33
C ALA A 310 -8.07 -26.23 2.96
N ALA A 311 -7.52 -25.21 2.32
CA ALA A 311 -6.37 -24.47 2.86
C ALA A 311 -6.72 -23.72 4.16
N MET A 312 -7.93 -23.17 4.26
CA MET A 312 -8.43 -22.53 5.48
C MET A 312 -8.60 -23.53 6.63
N ALA A 313 -9.14 -24.72 6.34
CA ALA A 313 -9.25 -25.79 7.32
C ALA A 313 -7.86 -26.22 7.84
N LEU A 314 -6.88 -26.42 6.94
CA LEU A 314 -5.50 -26.71 7.33
C LEU A 314 -4.86 -25.60 8.19
N ALA A 315 -5.12 -24.34 7.88
CA ALA A 315 -4.60 -23.21 8.66
C ALA A 315 -5.23 -23.18 10.07
N ALA A 316 -6.52 -23.43 10.18
CA ALA A 316 -7.23 -23.53 11.45
C ALA A 316 -6.73 -24.70 12.31
N ASP A 317 -6.53 -25.88 11.71
CA ASP A 317 -6.00 -27.06 12.41
C ASP A 317 -4.56 -26.86 12.94
N CYS A 318 -3.76 -26.02 12.25
CA CYS A 318 -2.43 -25.68 12.70
C CYS A 318 -2.41 -24.72 13.91
N GLY A 319 -3.50 -23.99 14.18
CA GLY A 319 -3.63 -23.14 15.36
C GLY A 319 -2.74 -21.90 15.33
N PHE A 320 -2.64 -21.20 14.19
CA PHE A 320 -2.00 -19.90 14.12
C PHE A 320 -2.80 -18.87 14.95
N GLU A 321 -2.11 -17.91 15.54
CA GLU A 321 -2.76 -16.85 16.33
C GLU A 321 -3.68 -16.01 15.42
N HIS A 322 -3.23 -15.75 14.17
CA HIS A 322 -3.98 -14.96 13.22
C HIS A 322 -3.95 -15.53 11.81
N VAL A 323 -5.07 -15.39 11.12
CA VAL A 323 -5.20 -15.72 9.69
C VAL A 323 -5.74 -14.51 8.94
N ASN A 324 -5.08 -14.13 7.83
CA ASN A 324 -5.53 -13.08 6.91
C ASN A 324 -6.04 -13.69 5.60
N MET A 325 -7.00 -13.03 4.99
CA MET A 325 -7.45 -13.31 3.62
C MET A 325 -7.46 -12.01 2.81
N ASP A 326 -7.08 -12.09 1.52
CA ASP A 326 -7.14 -10.95 0.61
C ASP A 326 -8.21 -11.17 -0.46
N LEU A 327 -9.00 -10.13 -0.72
CA LEU A 327 -9.92 -10.01 -1.85
C LEU A 327 -9.55 -8.84 -2.73
N ILE A 328 -9.86 -8.91 -4.03
CA ILE A 328 -9.62 -7.83 -4.99
C ILE A 328 -10.95 -7.44 -5.64
N ALA A 329 -11.39 -6.20 -5.43
CA ALA A 329 -12.49 -5.61 -6.16
C ALA A 329 -12.04 -5.17 -7.56
N GLY A 330 -12.86 -5.43 -8.57
CA GLY A 330 -12.60 -5.02 -9.95
C GLY A 330 -11.77 -6.00 -10.79
N LEU A 331 -11.70 -7.28 -10.42
CA LEU A 331 -11.05 -8.31 -11.23
C LEU A 331 -11.77 -8.52 -12.59
N PRO A 332 -11.02 -8.93 -13.65
CA PRO A 332 -11.62 -9.21 -14.95
C PRO A 332 -12.75 -10.26 -14.86
N GLY A 333 -13.91 -9.93 -15.41
CA GLY A 333 -15.08 -10.83 -15.41
C GLY A 333 -15.83 -10.90 -14.08
N ASP A 334 -15.38 -10.19 -13.03
CA ASP A 334 -16.12 -10.12 -11.76
C ASP A 334 -17.27 -9.10 -11.85
N THR A 335 -18.25 -9.27 -10.98
CA THR A 335 -19.43 -8.40 -10.86
C THR A 335 -19.63 -7.99 -9.39
N PRO A 336 -20.40 -6.93 -9.09
CA PRO A 336 -20.75 -6.60 -7.72
C PRO A 336 -21.37 -7.78 -6.95
N GLU A 337 -22.20 -8.59 -7.59
CA GLU A 337 -22.81 -9.78 -6.98
C GLU A 337 -21.77 -10.90 -6.74
N GLY A 338 -20.82 -11.12 -7.66
CA GLY A 338 -19.73 -12.07 -7.50
C GLY A 338 -18.80 -11.68 -6.35
N PHE A 339 -18.45 -10.41 -6.28
CA PHE A 339 -17.66 -9.88 -5.18
C PHE A 339 -18.39 -10.00 -3.82
N ARG A 340 -19.70 -9.71 -3.76
CA ARG A 340 -20.52 -9.92 -2.54
C ARG A 340 -20.46 -11.35 -2.07
N ARG A 341 -20.74 -12.33 -2.96
CA ARG A 341 -20.65 -13.75 -2.62
C ARG A 341 -19.26 -14.13 -2.11
N SER A 342 -18.22 -13.62 -2.75
CA SER A 342 -16.83 -13.86 -2.34
C SER A 342 -16.55 -13.33 -0.94
N LEU A 343 -16.96 -12.09 -0.64
CA LEU A 343 -16.79 -11.48 0.68
C LEU A 343 -17.57 -12.23 1.76
N ASP A 344 -18.84 -12.58 1.50
CA ASP A 344 -19.70 -13.27 2.46
C ASP A 344 -19.14 -14.66 2.80
N ARG A 345 -18.58 -15.38 1.81
CA ARG A 345 -17.87 -16.65 2.06
C ARG A 345 -16.60 -16.46 2.88
N CYS A 346 -15.83 -15.42 2.61
CA CYS A 346 -14.63 -15.10 3.40
C CYS A 346 -14.99 -14.72 4.83
N LEU A 347 -16.05 -13.95 5.05
CA LEU A 347 -16.55 -13.61 6.39
C LEU A 347 -16.99 -14.85 7.18
N ALA A 348 -17.54 -15.86 6.51
CA ALA A 348 -17.98 -17.11 7.13
C ALA A 348 -16.82 -17.94 7.72
N PHE A 349 -15.57 -17.78 7.24
CA PHE A 349 -14.40 -18.41 7.86
C PHE A 349 -14.04 -17.83 9.23
N GLY A 350 -14.49 -16.62 9.52
CA GLY A 350 -14.29 -16.00 10.82
C GLY A 350 -12.83 -15.61 11.10
N THR A 351 -12.02 -15.35 10.08
CA THR A 351 -10.61 -14.95 10.21
C THR A 351 -10.44 -13.62 10.95
N ASP A 352 -9.24 -13.35 11.46
CA ASP A 352 -8.97 -12.10 12.18
C ASP A 352 -8.83 -10.92 11.25
N ASN A 353 -8.31 -11.14 10.03
CA ASN A 353 -8.05 -10.10 9.05
C ASN A 353 -8.68 -10.42 7.70
N LEU A 354 -9.19 -9.38 7.08
CA LEU A 354 -9.59 -9.35 5.67
C LEU A 354 -9.00 -8.09 5.03
N THR A 355 -8.29 -8.26 3.92
CA THR A 355 -7.84 -7.11 3.13
C THR A 355 -8.69 -7.02 1.86
N VAL A 356 -9.30 -5.86 1.63
CA VAL A 356 -9.98 -5.56 0.39
C VAL A 356 -9.10 -4.65 -0.45
N HIS A 357 -8.58 -5.21 -1.52
CA HIS A 357 -7.80 -4.48 -2.52
C HIS A 357 -8.71 -3.99 -3.64
N THR A 358 -8.34 -2.87 -4.25
CA THR A 358 -8.89 -2.43 -5.53
C THR A 358 -7.87 -2.70 -6.63
N LEU A 359 -8.31 -3.29 -7.73
CA LEU A 359 -7.44 -3.58 -8.86
C LEU A 359 -6.74 -2.31 -9.37
N ALA A 360 -5.42 -2.38 -9.50
CA ALA A 360 -4.60 -1.34 -10.11
C ALA A 360 -4.00 -1.85 -11.44
N LEU A 361 -4.29 -1.16 -12.53
CA LEU A 361 -3.77 -1.49 -13.86
C LEU A 361 -2.34 -0.96 -13.99
N LYS A 362 -1.35 -1.79 -13.75
CA LYS A 362 0.08 -1.41 -13.80
C LYS A 362 0.75 -1.88 -15.09
N LYS A 363 1.66 -1.06 -15.61
CA LYS A 363 2.57 -1.45 -16.69
C LYS A 363 3.30 -2.75 -16.32
N GLY A 364 3.32 -3.71 -17.24
CA GLY A 364 3.91 -5.04 -17.03
C GLY A 364 2.97 -6.06 -16.38
N SER A 365 1.69 -5.73 -16.14
CA SER A 365 0.67 -6.74 -15.90
C SER A 365 0.14 -7.28 -17.23
N ARG A 366 -0.10 -8.59 -17.30
CA ARG A 366 -0.71 -9.23 -18.50
C ARG A 366 -2.08 -8.67 -18.82
N LEU A 367 -2.81 -8.16 -17.83
CA LEU A 367 -4.12 -7.52 -18.05
C LEU A 367 -4.06 -6.38 -19.06
N LEU A 368 -3.03 -5.51 -18.96
CA LEU A 368 -2.84 -4.42 -19.92
C LEU A 368 -2.33 -4.92 -21.26
N GLU A 369 -1.43 -5.92 -21.26
CA GLU A 369 -0.83 -6.49 -22.47
C GLU A 369 -1.87 -7.27 -23.30
N GLU A 370 -2.78 -7.99 -22.65
CA GLU A 370 -3.80 -8.83 -23.28
C GLU A 370 -5.13 -8.07 -23.51
N GLY A 371 -5.25 -6.82 -23.03
CA GLY A 371 -6.45 -6.00 -23.23
C GLY A 371 -7.72 -6.59 -22.57
N LEU A 372 -7.57 -7.29 -21.43
CA LEU A 372 -8.70 -7.89 -20.72
C LEU A 372 -9.63 -6.81 -20.17
N SER A 373 -10.93 -6.98 -20.40
CA SER A 373 -11.95 -6.07 -19.89
C SER A 373 -12.06 -6.19 -18.37
N VAL A 374 -12.06 -5.06 -17.69
CA VAL A 374 -12.24 -4.95 -16.23
C VAL A 374 -13.52 -4.16 -15.92
N PRO A 375 -14.15 -4.37 -14.76
CA PRO A 375 -15.29 -3.58 -14.31
C PRO A 375 -14.98 -2.09 -14.26
N GLY A 376 -15.95 -1.27 -14.64
CA GLY A 376 -15.85 0.19 -14.56
C GLY A 376 -15.83 0.72 -13.12
N PRO A 377 -15.54 2.02 -12.94
CA PRO A 377 -15.48 2.64 -11.60
C PRO A 377 -16.77 2.51 -10.80
N GLU A 378 -17.93 2.55 -11.45
CA GLU A 378 -19.24 2.43 -10.82
C GLU A 378 -19.43 1.05 -10.17
N ALA A 379 -19.11 -0.02 -10.90
CA ALA A 379 -19.18 -1.38 -10.37
C ALA A 379 -18.18 -1.60 -9.23
N VAL A 380 -16.98 -1.05 -9.33
CA VAL A 380 -15.99 -1.13 -8.25
C VAL A 380 -16.45 -0.34 -7.02
N SER A 381 -17.06 0.84 -7.19
CA SER A 381 -17.68 1.59 -6.09
C SER A 381 -18.72 0.74 -5.36
N GLU A 382 -19.61 0.10 -6.11
CA GLU A 382 -20.65 -0.76 -5.54
C GLU A 382 -20.07 -1.94 -4.73
N MET A 383 -18.97 -2.56 -5.21
CA MET A 383 -18.26 -3.60 -4.48
C MET A 383 -17.73 -3.08 -3.13
N LEU A 384 -17.08 -1.91 -3.13
CA LEU A 384 -16.49 -1.30 -1.92
C LEU A 384 -17.56 -0.77 -0.96
N ASP A 385 -18.64 -0.21 -1.50
CA ASP A 385 -19.75 0.31 -0.71
C ASP A 385 -20.56 -0.81 -0.04
N TYR A 386 -20.52 -2.03 -0.60
CA TYR A 386 -20.97 -3.23 0.09
C TYR A 386 -19.98 -3.71 1.15
N ALA A 387 -18.67 -3.71 0.83
CA ALA A 387 -17.66 -4.32 1.69
C ALA A 387 -17.57 -3.66 3.08
N ALA A 388 -17.52 -2.33 3.14
CA ALA A 388 -17.30 -1.63 4.41
C ALA A 388 -18.43 -1.85 5.44
N PRO A 389 -19.73 -1.72 5.11
CA PRO A 389 -20.81 -2.06 6.04
C PRO A 389 -20.83 -3.54 6.44
N ALA A 390 -20.59 -4.46 5.49
CA ALA A 390 -20.60 -5.90 5.77
C ALA A 390 -19.49 -6.29 6.76
N LEU A 391 -18.27 -5.77 6.56
CA LEU A 391 -17.14 -5.99 7.46
C LEU A 391 -17.41 -5.40 8.86
N ARG A 392 -17.94 -4.19 8.93
CA ARG A 392 -18.32 -3.59 10.22
C ARG A 392 -19.39 -4.39 10.95
N ALA A 393 -20.42 -4.86 10.25
CA ALA A 393 -21.47 -5.71 10.82
C ALA A 393 -20.90 -7.04 11.36
N ALA A 394 -19.82 -7.56 10.75
CA ALA A 394 -19.10 -8.74 11.22
C ALA A 394 -18.04 -8.45 12.31
N GLY A 395 -17.96 -7.22 12.82
CA GLY A 395 -17.09 -6.83 13.93
C GLY A 395 -15.66 -6.44 13.52
N TYR A 396 -15.43 -6.15 12.23
CA TYR A 396 -14.12 -5.66 11.76
C TYR A 396 -14.07 -4.14 11.74
N GLY A 397 -12.90 -3.57 12.09
CA GLY A 397 -12.53 -2.18 11.88
C GLY A 397 -11.38 -2.03 10.91
N PRO A 398 -11.28 -0.89 10.19
CA PRO A 398 -10.14 -0.63 9.33
C PRO A 398 -8.91 -0.31 10.19
N TYR A 399 -7.72 -0.81 9.81
CA TYR A 399 -6.50 -0.59 10.58
C TYR A 399 -5.31 -0.08 9.77
N TYR A 400 -5.36 -0.17 8.45
CA TYR A 400 -4.50 0.56 7.52
C TYR A 400 -5.22 0.77 6.20
N LEU A 401 -4.81 1.81 5.48
CA LEU A 401 -5.27 2.03 4.13
C LEU A 401 -4.15 2.64 3.27
N TYR A 402 -4.23 2.42 1.97
CA TYR A 402 -3.36 3.07 1.00
C TYR A 402 -4.02 3.10 -0.38
N ARG A 403 -3.54 3.98 -1.23
CA ARG A 403 -3.93 4.07 -2.64
C ARG A 403 -2.74 3.75 -3.54
N GLN A 404 -3.03 3.35 -4.75
CA GLN A 404 -2.03 3.17 -5.80
C GLN A 404 -2.38 4.06 -7.00
N LYS A 405 -1.37 4.43 -7.77
CA LYS A 405 -1.61 5.09 -9.06
C LYS A 405 -2.29 4.10 -10.01
N TYR A 406 -3.16 4.61 -10.88
CA TYR A 406 -3.87 3.83 -11.90
C TYR A 406 -4.87 2.79 -11.33
N MET A 407 -5.41 3.04 -10.17
CA MET A 407 -6.56 2.30 -9.66
C MET A 407 -7.84 2.77 -10.35
N SER A 408 -8.77 1.84 -10.60
CA SER A 408 -10.11 2.18 -11.07
C SER A 408 -10.78 3.13 -10.06
N GLY A 409 -11.36 4.24 -10.53
CA GLY A 409 -12.07 5.21 -9.70
C GLY A 409 -11.26 5.90 -8.61
N SER A 410 -9.92 5.77 -8.63
CA SER A 410 -9.04 6.32 -7.59
C SER A 410 -9.39 5.84 -6.17
N PHE A 411 -9.93 4.62 -6.04
CA PHE A 411 -10.31 4.03 -4.78
C PHE A 411 -9.10 3.58 -3.94
N GLU A 412 -9.37 3.05 -2.77
CA GLU A 412 -8.39 2.63 -1.76
C GLU A 412 -8.27 1.11 -1.64
N ASN A 413 -7.18 0.67 -0.99
CA ASN A 413 -7.00 -0.65 -0.42
C ASN A 413 -7.08 -0.53 1.09
N ILE A 414 -7.84 -1.40 1.75
CA ILE A 414 -8.06 -1.33 3.20
C ILE A 414 -7.81 -2.70 3.82
N GLY A 415 -6.99 -2.71 4.88
CA GLY A 415 -6.91 -3.83 5.79
C GLY A 415 -7.96 -3.68 6.90
N TRP A 416 -8.76 -4.72 7.08
CA TRP A 416 -9.79 -4.83 8.10
C TRP A 416 -9.39 -5.87 9.11
N THR A 417 -9.67 -5.63 10.37
CA THR A 417 -9.31 -6.54 11.46
C THR A 417 -10.38 -6.59 12.54
N ARG A 418 -10.49 -7.72 13.19
CA ARG A 418 -11.12 -7.81 14.52
C ARG A 418 -10.20 -7.19 15.57
N PRO A 419 -10.71 -6.69 16.70
CA PRO A 419 -9.89 -6.10 17.75
C PRO A 419 -8.76 -7.04 18.20
N GLY A 420 -7.53 -6.54 18.20
CA GLY A 420 -6.34 -7.29 18.59
C GLY A 420 -5.69 -8.13 17.49
N GLY A 421 -6.27 -8.18 16.29
CA GLY A 421 -5.73 -8.89 15.14
C GLY A 421 -4.97 -8.00 14.16
N GLU A 422 -4.61 -6.77 14.51
CA GLU A 422 -3.89 -5.85 13.62
C GLU A 422 -2.53 -6.44 13.18
N CYS A 423 -2.24 -6.44 11.88
CA CYS A 423 -0.91 -6.77 11.39
C CYS A 423 0.01 -5.56 11.55
N LEU A 424 0.92 -5.64 12.51
CA LEU A 424 1.83 -4.55 12.86
C LEU A 424 2.73 -4.15 11.69
N TYR A 425 3.26 -5.13 10.96
CA TYR A 425 4.09 -4.86 9.80
C TYR A 425 3.35 -4.00 8.75
N ASN A 426 2.07 -4.30 8.49
CA ASN A 426 1.28 -3.54 7.52
C ASN A 426 1.08 -2.09 7.97
N ILE A 427 0.81 -1.86 9.26
CA ILE A 427 0.73 -0.50 9.80
C ILE A 427 2.08 0.20 9.66
N TYR A 428 3.18 -0.44 10.06
CA TYR A 428 4.52 0.17 10.04
C TYR A 428 4.96 0.59 8.63
N ILE A 429 4.73 -0.26 7.62
CA ILE A 429 5.13 0.05 6.26
C ILE A 429 4.23 1.08 5.57
N MET A 430 2.91 1.03 5.83
CA MET A 430 1.93 1.92 5.21
C MET A 430 1.95 3.33 5.82
N SER A 431 2.06 3.42 7.14
CA SER A 431 2.14 4.71 7.85
C SER A 431 3.57 5.22 8.05
N GLU A 432 4.59 4.45 7.58
CA GLU A 432 6.03 4.80 7.67
C GLU A 432 6.50 5.11 9.09
N LEU A 433 6.07 4.31 10.06
CA LEU A 433 6.31 4.54 11.48
C LEU A 433 7.74 4.18 11.92
N CYS A 434 8.39 3.26 11.23
CA CYS A 434 9.76 2.85 11.49
C CYS A 434 10.47 2.41 10.20
N SER A 435 11.78 2.25 10.28
CA SER A 435 12.54 1.72 9.14
C SER A 435 12.20 0.26 8.87
N ILE A 436 12.16 -0.11 7.58
CA ILE A 436 11.98 -1.48 7.13
C ILE A 436 13.29 -1.97 6.52
N LEU A 437 13.92 -2.93 7.15
CA LEU A 437 15.11 -3.59 6.60
C LEU A 437 14.65 -4.77 5.75
N SER A 438 14.90 -4.71 4.43
CA SER A 438 14.43 -5.71 3.48
C SER A 438 15.54 -6.61 2.99
N PHE A 439 15.25 -7.91 2.91
CA PHE A 439 16.10 -8.98 2.44
C PHE A 439 15.50 -9.64 1.21
N GLY A 440 16.35 -10.25 0.38
CA GLY A 440 15.92 -10.98 -0.80
C GLY A 440 15.79 -10.12 -2.05
N ALA A 441 15.60 -10.78 -3.19
CA ALA A 441 15.46 -10.11 -4.48
C ALA A 441 14.23 -9.21 -4.53
N GLY A 442 14.41 -8.00 -5.06
CA GLY A 442 13.36 -6.98 -5.12
C GLY A 442 13.05 -6.32 -3.79
N GLY A 443 13.74 -6.68 -2.70
CA GLY A 443 13.61 -6.04 -1.40
C GLY A 443 13.85 -4.53 -1.47
N SER A 444 12.98 -3.77 -0.83
CA SER A 444 13.06 -2.31 -0.75
C SER A 444 13.24 -1.88 0.70
N THR A 445 14.48 -1.66 1.11
CA THR A 445 14.79 -1.12 2.43
C THR A 445 14.36 0.33 2.49
N LYS A 446 13.52 0.67 3.49
CA LYS A 446 13.11 2.04 3.82
C LYS A 446 13.83 2.47 5.08
N MET A 447 14.47 3.62 5.05
CA MET A 447 15.11 4.26 6.20
C MET A 447 14.29 5.50 6.54
N VAL A 448 13.56 5.45 7.65
CA VAL A 448 12.67 6.52 8.11
C VAL A 448 13.39 7.35 9.15
N GLU A 449 13.52 8.65 8.91
CA GLU A 449 14.13 9.58 9.85
C GLU A 449 13.09 10.04 10.89
N PRO A 450 13.29 9.71 12.19
CA PRO A 450 12.31 10.02 13.23
C PRO A 450 11.97 11.51 13.31
N GLY A 451 10.68 11.82 13.46
CA GLY A 451 10.21 13.21 13.57
C GLY A 451 10.25 14.02 12.28
N THR A 452 10.54 13.39 11.15
CA THR A 452 10.56 14.05 9.84
C THR A 452 9.73 13.26 8.81
N ASN A 453 9.50 13.88 7.64
CA ASN A 453 8.93 13.18 6.48
C ASN A 453 10.01 12.63 5.53
N HIS A 454 11.26 12.60 5.97
CA HIS A 454 12.37 12.20 5.12
C HIS A 454 12.56 10.67 5.14
N ILE A 455 12.52 10.07 3.95
CA ILE A 455 12.68 8.64 3.77
C ILE A 455 13.68 8.36 2.68
N LEU A 456 14.72 7.64 3.05
CA LEU A 456 15.68 7.09 2.09
C LEU A 456 15.29 5.66 1.71
N ARG A 457 15.60 5.26 0.48
CA ARG A 457 15.34 3.90 0.00
C ARG A 457 16.57 3.31 -0.64
N ALA A 458 16.78 2.01 -0.38
CA ALA A 458 17.78 1.19 -1.02
C ALA A 458 17.10 -0.08 -1.58
N PHE A 459 17.51 -0.54 -2.75
CA PHE A 459 16.83 -1.62 -3.46
C PHE A 459 17.80 -2.76 -3.75
N ASN A 460 17.42 -3.97 -3.37
CA ASN A 460 18.11 -5.17 -3.81
C ASN A 460 17.86 -5.45 -5.32
N PRO A 461 18.75 -6.20 -5.99
CA PRO A 461 18.51 -6.64 -7.36
C PRO A 461 17.12 -7.29 -7.49
N LYS A 462 16.41 -6.95 -8.57
CA LYS A 462 15.02 -7.39 -8.74
C LYS A 462 14.89 -8.88 -9.02
N TYR A 463 15.86 -9.45 -9.76
CA TYR A 463 15.77 -10.81 -10.27
C TYR A 463 16.60 -11.76 -9.40
N PRO A 464 16.09 -12.99 -9.10
CA PRO A 464 16.78 -13.96 -8.26
C PRO A 464 18.20 -14.30 -8.71
N LYS A 465 18.42 -14.41 -10.02
CA LYS A 465 19.74 -14.69 -10.59
C LYS A 465 20.72 -13.56 -10.30
N GLU A 466 20.34 -12.32 -10.61
CA GLU A 466 21.19 -11.14 -10.35
C GLU A 466 21.47 -10.97 -8.86
N TYR A 467 20.47 -11.23 -8.03
CA TYR A 467 20.59 -11.16 -6.57
C TYR A 467 21.63 -12.15 -6.03
N GLY A 468 21.61 -13.40 -6.49
CA GLY A 468 22.58 -14.41 -6.08
C GLY A 468 24.00 -14.17 -6.64
N GLU A 469 24.11 -13.64 -7.87
CA GLU A 469 25.41 -13.40 -8.54
C GLU A 469 26.09 -12.09 -8.11
N ARG A 470 25.37 -11.15 -7.45
CA ARG A 470 25.88 -9.82 -7.10
C ARG A 470 25.69 -9.48 -5.61
N PRO A 471 26.35 -10.22 -4.72
CA PRO A 471 26.23 -9.99 -3.28
C PRO A 471 26.70 -8.58 -2.86
N GLU A 472 27.61 -7.97 -3.60
CA GLU A 472 28.09 -6.62 -3.33
C GLU A 472 26.96 -5.56 -3.33
N LYS A 473 25.84 -5.81 -4.04
CA LYS A 473 24.71 -4.91 -4.11
C LYS A 473 23.91 -4.87 -2.80
N TRP A 474 23.51 -6.03 -2.27
CA TRP A 474 22.80 -6.05 -1.00
C TRP A 474 23.73 -5.69 0.17
N GLN A 475 25.03 -6.02 0.09
CA GLN A 475 26.01 -5.55 1.07
C GLN A 475 26.10 -4.03 1.12
N ALA A 476 26.13 -3.35 -0.04
CA ALA A 476 26.10 -1.89 -0.12
C ALA A 476 24.82 -1.31 0.51
N ASN A 477 23.66 -1.95 0.30
CA ASN A 477 22.41 -1.52 0.93
C ASN A 477 22.44 -1.65 2.45
N GLN A 478 23.00 -2.74 2.99
CA GLN A 478 23.21 -2.90 4.43
C GLN A 478 24.18 -1.87 4.99
N GLN A 479 25.26 -1.55 4.26
CA GLN A 479 26.19 -0.49 4.65
C GLN A 479 25.52 0.90 4.68
N ALA A 480 24.67 1.20 3.69
CA ALA A 480 23.88 2.44 3.67
C ALA A 480 22.93 2.52 4.87
N PHE A 481 22.24 1.41 5.19
CA PHE A 481 21.37 1.31 6.36
C PHE A 481 22.16 1.51 7.67
N ALA A 482 23.33 0.91 7.79
CA ALA A 482 24.19 1.09 8.95
C ALA A 482 24.70 2.53 9.08
N ALA A 483 25.10 3.16 7.99
CA ALA A 483 25.54 4.56 7.97
C ALA A 483 24.41 5.51 8.41
N PHE A 484 23.17 5.25 7.95
CA PHE A 484 21.99 6.00 8.35
C PHE A 484 21.79 5.99 9.88
N TYR A 485 21.80 4.82 10.50
CA TYR A 485 21.60 4.70 11.96
C TYR A 485 22.76 5.21 12.80
N ARG A 486 24.01 5.10 12.31
CA ARG A 486 25.18 5.73 12.97
C ARG A 486 25.05 7.25 12.99
N ARG A 487 24.61 7.85 11.88
CA ARG A 487 24.35 9.30 11.80
C ARG A 487 23.29 9.73 12.83
N LEU A 488 22.18 9.01 12.93
CA LEU A 488 21.12 9.30 13.91
C LEU A 488 21.63 9.17 15.35
N GLY A 489 22.49 8.18 15.64
CA GLY A 489 23.09 8.00 16.96
C GLY A 489 24.09 9.08 17.34
N GLY A 490 24.81 9.65 16.37
CA GLY A 490 25.75 10.77 16.59
C GLY A 490 25.06 12.12 16.81
N ALA A 491 23.87 12.31 16.27
CA ALA A 491 23.08 13.53 16.46
C ALA A 491 22.34 13.60 17.81
N ALA A 492 22.18 12.48 18.50
CA ALA A 492 21.52 12.40 19.81
C ALA A 492 22.48 12.59 21.01
N GLY A 493 23.76 12.77 20.77
CA GLY A 493 24.82 12.91 21.78
C GLY A 493 25.54 14.27 21.77
N GLY A 494 25.01 15.28 21.04
CA GLY A 494 25.55 16.62 20.95
C GLY A 494 24.70 17.67 21.65
#